data_558a914e72cbf8055394eced90d71ccc
#
_entry.id   558a914e72cbf8055394eced90d71ccc
#
_cell.length_a   1.000
_cell.length_b   1.000
_cell.length_c   1.000
_cell.angle_alpha   90.00
_cell.angle_beta   90.00
_cell.angle_gamma   90.00
#
_symmetry.space_group_name_H-M   'P 1'
#
loop_
_entity.id
_entity.type
_entity.pdbx_description
1 polymer ?
#
loop_
_entity_poly.entity_id
_entity_poly.type
_entity_poly.pdbx_seq_one_letter_code
_entity_poly.pdbx_strand_id
1 'polypeptide(L)'
;NATARTEPEALEKAAALGYPLVVRPSYVLGGRAMEIVHEQRDLERYMREAVKVSNDSPVLLDRFLNDAIECDVDCIRDPEGKTFIGGVMEHIEQAGVHSGDSACSLPPYSLSAATVDELKRQTAAMAGALSVVGLMNVQFAIQHVDGKDVIYVLEVNPRASRTVPYVSKATGIQLAKVAARCMAGQSLASQGITKEVTPPYFSVKEAVFPFVKFPGVDTILGPEMKSTGEVMGVGKTFGEAFVKSQMGAGTRLPRPDDAVNKV
;
A
#
# COMPACT_ATOMS: atom_id res chain seq x y z
N ASN A 1 14.80 -8.87 -8.06
CA ASN A 1 14.02 -10.02 -7.62
C ASN A 1 14.50 -11.31 -8.28
N ALA A 2 14.18 -12.44 -7.66
CA ALA A 2 14.44 -13.76 -8.19
C ALA A 2 13.38 -14.76 -7.69
N THR A 3 13.26 -15.89 -8.35
CA THR A 3 12.44 -17.00 -7.89
C THR A 3 13.30 -18.24 -7.67
N ALA A 4 13.02 -19.02 -6.64
CA ALA A 4 13.74 -20.24 -6.33
C ALA A 4 12.76 -21.37 -5.97
N ARG A 5 13.10 -22.61 -6.37
CA ARG A 5 12.31 -23.81 -6.05
C ARG A 5 12.96 -24.69 -4.99
N THR A 6 14.26 -24.49 -4.77
CA THR A 6 15.04 -25.28 -3.81
C THR A 6 15.83 -24.36 -2.88
N GLU A 7 16.18 -24.87 -1.71
CA GLU A 7 17.00 -24.13 -0.75
C GLU A 7 18.37 -23.73 -1.35
N PRO A 8 19.15 -24.62 -2.02
CA PRO A 8 20.42 -24.22 -2.63
C PRO A 8 20.26 -23.10 -3.68
N GLU A 9 19.23 -23.18 -4.53
CA GLU A 9 18.92 -22.14 -5.52
C GLU A 9 18.57 -20.81 -4.87
N ALA A 10 17.81 -20.84 -3.76
CA ALA A 10 17.45 -19.65 -3.02
C ALA A 10 18.68 -18.98 -2.40
N LEU A 11 19.60 -19.75 -1.82
CA LEU A 11 20.82 -19.24 -1.22
C LEU A 11 21.76 -18.61 -2.25
N GLU A 12 21.94 -19.25 -3.41
CA GLU A 12 22.74 -18.69 -4.51
C GLU A 12 22.17 -17.33 -4.98
N LYS A 13 20.86 -17.28 -5.22
CA LYS A 13 20.20 -16.06 -5.69
C LYS A 13 20.17 -14.96 -4.62
N ALA A 14 20.01 -15.33 -3.35
CA ALA A 14 20.06 -14.40 -2.24
C ALA A 14 21.44 -13.75 -2.08
N ALA A 15 22.51 -14.52 -2.27
CA ALA A 15 23.88 -13.98 -2.24
C ALA A 15 24.10 -12.91 -3.33
N ALA A 16 23.49 -13.07 -4.51
CA ALA A 16 23.58 -12.09 -5.60
C ALA A 16 22.68 -10.85 -5.36
N LEU A 17 21.52 -11.02 -4.72
CA LEU A 17 20.60 -9.92 -4.41
C LEU A 17 21.04 -9.09 -3.22
N GLY A 18 21.67 -9.72 -2.21
CA GLY A 18 22.02 -9.11 -0.92
C GLY A 18 20.85 -9.08 0.06
N TYR A 19 21.17 -9.08 1.35
CA TYR A 19 20.19 -8.98 2.45
C TYR A 19 19.99 -7.52 2.89
N PRO A 20 18.85 -7.18 3.53
CA PRO A 20 17.69 -8.04 3.78
C PRO A 20 16.85 -8.32 2.53
N LEU A 21 16.10 -9.42 2.55
CA LEU A 21 15.20 -9.84 1.48
C LEU A 21 13.78 -10.01 2.01
N VAL A 22 12.80 -9.68 1.20
CA VAL A 22 11.41 -10.12 1.37
C VAL A 22 11.26 -11.45 0.66
N VAL A 23 10.82 -12.46 1.38
CA VAL A 23 10.58 -13.80 0.85
C VAL A 23 9.11 -14.16 0.97
N ARG A 24 8.56 -14.74 -0.08
CA ARG A 24 7.16 -15.18 -0.10
C ARG A 24 6.95 -16.36 -1.02
N PRO A 25 6.04 -17.30 -0.71
CA PRO A 25 5.63 -18.32 -1.65
C PRO A 25 4.90 -17.67 -2.84
N SER A 26 5.12 -18.18 -4.04
CA SER A 26 4.29 -17.80 -5.19
C SER A 26 2.85 -18.31 -4.98
N TYR A 27 1.87 -17.60 -5.54
CA TYR A 27 0.44 -17.95 -5.48
C TYR A 27 -0.20 -17.83 -4.09
N VAL A 28 0.39 -17.07 -3.17
CA VAL A 28 -0.21 -16.73 -1.88
C VAL A 28 -0.71 -15.29 -1.94
N LEU A 29 -1.91 -15.05 -1.40
CA LEU A 29 -2.54 -13.72 -1.36
C LEU A 29 -2.47 -13.12 0.04
N GLY A 30 -2.44 -11.79 0.12
CA GLY A 30 -2.60 -11.04 1.36
C GLY A 30 -1.42 -11.13 2.33
N GLY A 31 -0.19 -11.24 1.83
CA GLY A 31 1.02 -11.26 2.66
C GLY A 31 1.22 -12.53 3.48
N ARG A 32 0.35 -13.53 3.33
CA ARG A 32 0.44 -14.79 4.06
C ARG A 32 1.78 -15.47 3.82
N ALA A 33 2.44 -15.88 4.90
CA ALA A 33 3.76 -16.50 4.89
C ALA A 33 4.85 -15.62 4.21
N MET A 34 4.65 -14.31 4.14
CA MET A 34 5.69 -13.36 3.74
C MET A 34 6.57 -13.07 4.96
N GLU A 35 7.88 -13.06 4.77
CA GLU A 35 8.84 -12.78 5.83
C GLU A 35 9.99 -11.90 5.31
N ILE A 36 10.51 -11.03 6.18
CA ILE A 36 11.75 -10.31 5.91
C ILE A 36 12.88 -11.12 6.54
N VAL A 37 13.80 -11.60 5.70
CA VAL A 37 14.97 -12.35 6.13
C VAL A 37 16.21 -11.45 6.08
N HIS A 38 16.93 -11.39 7.19
CA HIS A 38 18.06 -10.49 7.37
C HIS A 38 19.42 -11.15 7.08
N GLU A 39 19.47 -12.46 7.14
CA GLU A 39 20.68 -13.23 6.92
C GLU A 39 20.37 -14.60 6.30
N GLN A 40 21.42 -15.29 5.86
CA GLN A 40 21.31 -16.60 5.22
C GLN A 40 20.57 -17.62 6.09
N ARG A 41 20.86 -17.66 7.39
CA ARG A 41 20.23 -18.60 8.33
C ARG A 41 18.71 -18.45 8.40
N ASP A 42 18.21 -17.20 8.33
CA ASP A 42 16.79 -16.94 8.28
C ASP A 42 16.16 -17.49 7.01
N LEU A 43 16.83 -17.30 5.86
CA LEU A 43 16.38 -17.83 4.58
C LEU A 43 16.36 -19.37 4.57
N GLU A 44 17.39 -20.02 5.13
CA GLU A 44 17.43 -21.48 5.27
C GLU A 44 16.28 -22.02 6.10
N ARG A 45 15.98 -21.37 7.23
CA ARG A 45 14.82 -21.69 8.06
C ARG A 45 13.52 -21.53 7.27
N TYR A 46 13.34 -20.38 6.63
CA TYR A 46 12.17 -20.06 5.83
C TYR A 46 11.95 -21.10 4.71
N MET A 47 12.98 -21.45 3.96
CA MET A 47 12.85 -22.43 2.86
C MET A 47 12.41 -23.80 3.37
N ARG A 48 12.90 -24.25 4.52
CA ARG A 48 12.49 -25.53 5.12
C ARG A 48 11.03 -25.54 5.59
N GLU A 49 10.51 -24.39 6.01
CA GLU A 49 9.13 -24.23 6.49
C GLU A 49 8.16 -23.96 5.35
N ALA A 50 8.50 -23.05 4.43
CA ALA A 50 7.66 -22.63 3.33
C ALA A 50 7.45 -23.72 2.27
N VAL A 51 8.46 -24.55 1.99
CA VAL A 51 8.35 -25.69 1.06
C VAL A 51 7.29 -26.69 1.51
N LYS A 52 7.06 -26.81 2.83
CA LYS A 52 5.99 -27.67 3.37
C LYS A 52 4.58 -27.14 3.10
N VAL A 53 4.44 -25.84 2.86
CA VAL A 53 3.14 -25.16 2.69
C VAL A 53 2.80 -24.98 1.20
N SER A 54 3.77 -24.96 0.31
CA SER A 54 3.59 -24.47 -1.07
C SER A 54 3.62 -25.52 -2.18
N ASN A 55 3.70 -26.84 -1.86
CA ASN A 55 3.62 -27.93 -2.86
C ASN A 55 4.29 -27.56 -4.22
N ASP A 56 5.61 -27.54 -4.32
CA ASP A 56 6.41 -27.27 -5.53
C ASP A 56 6.29 -25.85 -6.12
N SER A 57 5.58 -24.94 -5.49
CA SER A 57 5.50 -23.54 -5.95
C SER A 57 6.82 -22.81 -5.65
N PRO A 58 7.33 -21.99 -6.59
CA PRO A 58 8.56 -21.25 -6.35
C PRO A 58 8.36 -20.22 -5.23
N VAL A 59 9.43 -19.97 -4.48
CA VAL A 59 9.55 -18.86 -3.55
C VAL A 59 10.07 -17.64 -4.31
N LEU A 60 9.45 -16.49 -4.12
CA LEU A 60 9.92 -15.21 -4.64
C LEU A 60 10.85 -14.57 -3.62
N LEU A 61 11.97 -14.06 -4.09
CA LEU A 61 12.99 -13.35 -3.35
C LEU A 61 13.05 -11.91 -3.89
N ASP A 62 12.66 -10.95 -3.10
CA ASP A 62 12.73 -9.53 -3.44
C ASP A 62 13.71 -8.82 -2.50
N ARG A 63 14.52 -7.91 -3.04
CA ARG A 63 15.37 -7.06 -2.20
C ARG A 63 14.47 -6.17 -1.34
N PHE A 64 14.69 -6.17 -0.04
CA PHE A 64 14.00 -5.25 0.86
C PHE A 64 14.50 -3.81 0.63
N LEU A 65 13.58 -2.87 0.54
CA LEU A 65 13.87 -1.46 0.33
C LEU A 65 13.87 -0.74 1.69
N ASN A 66 15.04 -0.50 2.25
CA ASN A 66 15.16 0.29 3.48
C ASN A 66 14.76 1.75 3.21
N ASP A 67 14.12 2.38 4.21
CA ASP A 67 13.74 3.80 4.18
C ASP A 67 12.92 4.21 2.95
N ALA A 68 12.15 3.29 2.40
CA ALA A 68 11.25 3.57 1.30
C ALA A 68 9.88 4.06 1.82
N ILE A 69 9.30 5.01 1.09
CA ILE A 69 7.93 5.48 1.28
C ILE A 69 7.02 4.63 0.41
N GLU A 70 6.01 3.99 0.99
CA GLU A 70 4.99 3.32 0.21
C GLU A 70 3.90 4.28 -0.24
N CYS A 71 3.32 3.98 -1.40
CA CYS A 71 2.28 4.78 -1.99
C CYS A 71 1.28 3.91 -2.74
N ASP A 72 0.00 4.11 -2.48
CA ASP A 72 -1.10 3.50 -3.23
C ASP A 72 -1.66 4.49 -4.25
N VAL A 73 -1.92 4.02 -5.45
CA VAL A 73 -2.63 4.79 -6.48
C VAL A 73 -3.86 4.02 -6.94
N ASP A 74 -5.03 4.60 -6.71
CA ASP A 74 -6.29 4.07 -7.23
C ASP A 74 -6.65 4.75 -8.55
N CYS A 75 -7.00 3.97 -9.56
CA CYS A 75 -7.49 4.50 -10.83
C CYS A 75 -8.72 3.74 -11.33
N ILE A 76 -9.45 4.40 -12.25
CA ILE A 76 -10.52 3.80 -13.05
C ILE A 76 -10.16 3.95 -14.52
N ARG A 77 -10.27 2.88 -15.29
CA ARG A 77 -10.18 2.94 -16.74
C ARG A 77 -11.51 2.53 -17.34
N ASP A 78 -11.96 3.31 -18.34
CA ASP A 78 -13.21 3.05 -19.03
C ASP A 78 -13.02 2.18 -20.30
N PRO A 79 -14.13 1.71 -20.93
CA PRO A 79 -14.03 0.90 -22.16
C PRO A 79 -13.45 1.65 -23.36
N GLU A 80 -13.43 2.99 -23.36
CA GLU A 80 -12.83 3.82 -24.42
C GLU A 80 -11.31 3.98 -24.22
N GLY A 81 -10.76 3.44 -23.12
CA GLY A 81 -9.33 3.51 -22.79
C GLY A 81 -8.90 4.77 -22.03
N LYS A 82 -9.83 5.60 -21.59
CA LYS A 82 -9.53 6.73 -20.74
C LYS A 82 -9.27 6.27 -19.30
N THR A 83 -8.21 6.80 -18.70
CA THR A 83 -7.87 6.52 -17.29
C THR A 83 -8.10 7.77 -16.45
N PHE A 84 -8.74 7.60 -15.32
CA PHE A 84 -8.97 8.60 -14.28
C PHE A 84 -8.24 8.16 -13.01
N ILE A 85 -7.37 9.02 -12.47
CA ILE A 85 -6.70 8.77 -11.19
C ILE A 85 -7.66 9.21 -10.08
N GLY A 86 -8.06 8.25 -9.25
CA GLY A 86 -8.95 8.49 -8.12
C GLY A 86 -8.24 9.17 -6.96
N GLY A 87 -7.00 8.78 -6.70
CA GLY A 87 -6.16 9.37 -5.66
C GLY A 87 -4.78 8.73 -5.59
N VAL A 88 -3.82 9.50 -5.11
CA VAL A 88 -2.47 9.07 -4.75
C VAL A 88 -2.35 9.20 -3.25
N MET A 89 -2.07 8.11 -2.56
CA MET A 89 -2.05 8.01 -1.10
C MET A 89 -0.65 7.67 -0.64
N GLU A 90 -0.05 8.53 0.15
CA GLU A 90 1.24 8.30 0.78
C GLU A 90 1.05 7.63 2.13
N HIS A 91 1.73 6.49 2.36
CA HIS A 91 1.73 5.80 3.64
C HIS A 91 2.58 6.52 4.68
N ILE A 92 2.14 6.45 5.92
CA ILE A 92 2.84 7.08 7.06
C ILE A 92 3.81 6.06 7.69
N GLU A 93 3.40 4.80 7.77
CA GLU A 93 4.26 3.72 8.24
C GLU A 93 5.36 3.42 7.22
N GLN A 94 6.43 2.87 7.72
CA GLN A 94 7.54 2.43 6.87
C GLN A 94 7.11 1.32 5.90
N ALA A 95 7.83 1.20 4.80
CA ALA A 95 7.64 0.13 3.81
C ALA A 95 7.71 -1.26 4.45
N GLY A 96 6.82 -2.16 4.02
CA GLY A 96 6.70 -3.52 4.54
C GLY A 96 5.54 -3.72 5.52
N VAL A 97 4.85 -2.66 5.93
CA VAL A 97 3.56 -2.76 6.65
C VAL A 97 2.45 -2.90 5.62
N HIS A 98 1.53 -3.84 5.85
CA HIS A 98 0.39 -4.06 4.94
C HIS A 98 -0.41 -2.77 4.72
N SER A 99 -0.76 -2.45 3.48
CA SER A 99 -1.46 -1.21 3.12
C SER A 99 -2.80 -1.00 3.85
N GLY A 100 -3.47 -2.08 4.26
CA GLY A 100 -4.67 -2.02 5.10
C GLY A 100 -4.40 -1.53 6.51
N ASP A 101 -3.21 -1.78 7.03
CA ASP A 101 -2.78 -1.45 8.39
C ASP A 101 -2.07 -0.10 8.46
N SER A 102 -1.56 0.40 7.33
CA SER A 102 -0.88 1.69 7.25
C SER A 102 -1.87 2.84 7.28
N ALA A 103 -1.53 3.90 8.01
CA ALA A 103 -2.16 5.20 7.84
C ALA A 103 -1.73 5.78 6.48
N CYS A 104 -2.63 6.54 5.83
CA CYS A 104 -2.34 7.13 4.53
C CYS A 104 -2.82 8.57 4.46
N SER A 105 -2.01 9.43 3.84
CA SER A 105 -2.36 10.82 3.54
C SER A 105 -2.83 10.98 2.09
N LEU A 106 -3.92 11.68 1.89
CA LEU A 106 -4.39 12.18 0.59
C LEU A 106 -4.74 13.67 0.71
N PRO A 107 -4.11 14.57 -0.06
CA PRO A 107 -3.00 14.29 -0.99
C PRO A 107 -1.73 13.80 -0.28
N PRO A 108 -0.72 13.30 -1.03
CA PRO A 108 0.61 13.00 -0.50
C PRO A 108 1.21 14.19 0.25
N TYR A 109 1.92 13.92 1.34
CA TYR A 109 2.49 14.95 2.21
C TYR A 109 3.94 15.28 1.89
N SER A 110 4.78 14.26 1.71
CA SER A 110 6.22 14.43 1.54
C SER A 110 6.70 14.29 0.10
N LEU A 111 5.91 13.65 -0.78
CA LEU A 111 6.31 13.40 -2.15
C LEU A 111 6.28 14.68 -3.00
N SER A 112 7.26 14.82 -3.87
CA SER A 112 7.31 15.93 -4.83
C SER A 112 6.21 15.81 -5.88
N ALA A 113 5.78 16.95 -6.45
CA ALA A 113 4.81 16.95 -7.53
C ALA A 113 5.27 16.12 -8.74
N ALA A 114 6.57 16.15 -9.05
CA ALA A 114 7.15 15.38 -10.14
C ALA A 114 7.05 13.87 -9.88
N THR A 115 7.29 13.43 -8.66
CA THR A 115 7.14 12.03 -8.26
C THR A 115 5.68 11.60 -8.34
N VAL A 116 4.76 12.42 -7.84
CA VAL A 116 3.31 12.15 -7.91
C VAL A 116 2.84 12.04 -9.37
N ASP A 117 3.28 12.93 -10.25
CA ASP A 117 2.93 12.89 -11.67
C ASP A 117 3.48 11.62 -12.35
N GLU A 118 4.69 11.20 -12.00
CA GLU A 118 5.28 9.96 -12.53
C GLU A 118 4.52 8.72 -12.04
N LEU A 119 4.11 8.65 -10.76
CA LEU A 119 3.26 7.58 -10.23
C LEU A 119 1.94 7.46 -11.00
N LYS A 120 1.29 8.60 -11.28
CA LYS A 120 0.06 8.65 -12.07
C LYS A 120 0.28 8.16 -13.51
N ARG A 121 1.36 8.62 -14.14
CA ARG A 121 1.73 8.22 -15.51
C ARG A 121 1.95 6.70 -15.60
N GLN A 122 2.72 6.13 -14.66
CA GLN A 122 2.99 4.68 -14.61
C GLN A 122 1.69 3.90 -14.37
N THR A 123 0.84 4.35 -13.45
CA THR A 123 -0.45 3.72 -13.18
C THR A 123 -1.33 3.68 -14.43
N ALA A 124 -1.46 4.80 -15.14
CA ALA A 124 -2.24 4.87 -16.38
C ALA A 124 -1.68 3.96 -17.47
N ALA A 125 -0.35 3.88 -17.61
CA ALA A 125 0.31 3.00 -18.58
C ALA A 125 0.04 1.52 -18.26
N MET A 126 0.12 1.11 -16.98
CA MET A 126 -0.17 -0.26 -16.55
C MET A 126 -1.65 -0.61 -16.75
N ALA A 127 -2.58 0.31 -16.45
CA ALA A 127 -4.01 0.10 -16.71
C ALA A 127 -4.29 -0.13 -18.19
N GLY A 128 -3.59 0.60 -19.07
CA GLY A 128 -3.65 0.41 -20.51
C GLY A 128 -3.10 -0.94 -20.97
N ALA A 129 -1.89 -1.27 -20.52
CA ALA A 129 -1.20 -2.51 -20.88
C ALA A 129 -1.98 -3.76 -20.45
N LEU A 130 -2.65 -3.70 -19.30
CA LEU A 130 -3.49 -4.77 -18.78
C LEU A 130 -4.92 -4.76 -19.33
N SER A 131 -5.26 -3.79 -20.20
CA SER A 131 -6.62 -3.63 -20.76
C SER A 131 -7.70 -3.60 -19.67
N VAL A 132 -7.42 -2.95 -18.54
CA VAL A 132 -8.36 -2.86 -17.42
C VAL A 132 -9.61 -2.10 -17.83
N VAL A 133 -10.78 -2.59 -17.43
CA VAL A 133 -12.04 -1.85 -17.42
C VAL A 133 -12.61 -1.89 -16.01
N GLY A 134 -12.72 -0.72 -15.38
CA GLY A 134 -13.10 -0.61 -13.98
C GLY A 134 -11.93 -0.14 -13.10
N LEU A 135 -11.93 -0.54 -11.84
CA LEU A 135 -10.92 -0.15 -10.85
C LEU A 135 -9.63 -0.95 -10.97
N MET A 136 -8.52 -0.27 -10.73
CA MET A 136 -7.21 -0.86 -10.52
C MET A 136 -6.48 -0.06 -9.43
N ASN A 137 -5.75 -0.78 -8.59
CA ASN A 137 -4.84 -0.22 -7.60
C ASN A 137 -3.40 -0.62 -7.94
N VAL A 138 -2.48 0.29 -7.77
CA VAL A 138 -1.04 0.03 -7.87
C VAL A 138 -0.37 0.45 -6.58
N GLN A 139 0.45 -0.44 -6.04
CA GLN A 139 1.30 -0.16 -4.89
C GLN A 139 2.73 0.09 -5.36
N PHE A 140 3.28 1.19 -4.89
CA PHE A 140 4.64 1.62 -5.18
C PHE A 140 5.44 1.74 -3.90
N ALA A 141 6.76 1.60 -4.03
CA ALA A 141 7.71 2.06 -3.05
C ALA A 141 8.63 3.10 -3.69
N ILE A 142 8.88 4.18 -2.99
CA ILE A 142 9.73 5.28 -3.43
C ILE A 142 10.93 5.34 -2.50
N GLN A 143 12.13 5.15 -3.03
CA GLN A 143 13.37 5.25 -2.28
C GLN A 143 14.14 6.48 -2.74
N HIS A 144 14.59 7.30 -1.80
CA HIS A 144 15.42 8.46 -2.11
C HIS A 144 16.90 8.04 -2.16
N VAL A 145 17.48 8.01 -3.36
CA VAL A 145 18.86 7.58 -3.59
C VAL A 145 19.61 8.69 -4.33
N ASP A 146 20.72 9.14 -3.77
CA ASP A 146 21.60 10.16 -4.36
C ASP A 146 20.84 11.42 -4.83
N GLY A 147 19.90 11.90 -4.01
CA GLY A 147 19.10 13.10 -4.31
C GLY A 147 18.00 12.90 -5.34
N LYS A 148 17.65 11.66 -5.69
CA LYS A 148 16.60 11.32 -6.66
C LYS A 148 15.65 10.29 -6.10
N ASP A 149 14.37 10.41 -6.46
CA ASP A 149 13.36 9.41 -6.17
C ASP A 149 13.45 8.27 -7.18
N VAL A 150 13.65 7.07 -6.66
CA VAL A 150 13.61 5.82 -7.43
C VAL A 150 12.30 5.12 -7.11
N ILE A 151 11.48 4.93 -8.13
CA ILE A 151 10.14 4.33 -7.99
C ILE A 151 10.20 2.85 -8.32
N TYR A 152 9.67 2.04 -7.41
CA TYR A 152 9.50 0.60 -7.58
C TYR A 152 8.02 0.25 -7.58
N VAL A 153 7.59 -0.61 -8.50
CA VAL A 153 6.25 -1.19 -8.50
C VAL A 153 6.28 -2.43 -7.61
N LEU A 154 5.48 -2.44 -6.55
CA LEU A 154 5.37 -3.58 -5.64
C LEU A 154 4.30 -4.56 -6.13
N GLU A 155 3.10 -4.03 -6.42
CA GLU A 155 1.95 -4.86 -6.78
C GLU A 155 0.96 -4.08 -7.66
N VAL A 156 0.34 -4.78 -8.60
CA VAL A 156 -0.75 -4.26 -9.42
C VAL A 156 -2.00 -5.10 -9.20
N ASN A 157 -3.08 -4.47 -8.79
CA ASN A 157 -4.34 -5.12 -8.43
C ASN A 157 -5.47 -4.63 -9.34
N PRO A 158 -5.82 -5.32 -10.44
CA PRO A 158 -6.92 -4.92 -11.33
C PRO A 158 -8.29 -5.25 -10.71
N ARG A 159 -8.56 -4.65 -9.59
CA ARG A 159 -9.77 -4.79 -8.77
C ARG A 159 -9.93 -3.56 -7.87
N ALA A 160 -11.08 -3.43 -7.20
CA ALA A 160 -11.28 -2.47 -6.14
C ALA A 160 -10.29 -2.72 -4.99
N SER A 161 -9.63 -1.66 -4.54
CA SER A 161 -8.77 -1.67 -3.35
C SER A 161 -9.57 -1.44 -2.07
N ARG A 162 -8.96 -1.68 -0.93
CA ARG A 162 -9.52 -1.33 0.38
C ARG A 162 -9.55 0.19 0.62
N THR A 163 -8.72 0.93 -0.09
CA THR A 163 -8.64 2.40 -0.01
C THR A 163 -9.74 3.12 -0.79
N VAL A 164 -10.48 2.43 -1.69
CA VAL A 164 -11.57 3.03 -2.48
C VAL A 164 -12.62 3.75 -1.64
N PRO A 165 -13.11 3.21 -0.51
CA PRO A 165 -14.07 3.94 0.33
C PRO A 165 -13.49 5.23 0.92
N TYR A 166 -12.24 5.17 1.37
CA TYR A 166 -11.50 6.32 1.89
C TYR A 166 -11.32 7.40 0.82
N VAL A 167 -10.77 7.04 -0.35
CA VAL A 167 -10.56 7.96 -1.47
C VAL A 167 -11.88 8.58 -1.92
N SER A 168 -12.95 7.77 -1.99
CA SER A 168 -14.28 8.27 -2.36
C SER A 168 -14.82 9.31 -1.38
N LYS A 169 -14.62 9.13 -0.07
CA LYS A 169 -15.00 10.11 0.95
C LYS A 169 -14.15 11.37 0.86
N ALA A 170 -12.83 11.20 0.69
CA ALA A 170 -11.90 12.33 0.65
C ALA A 170 -12.12 13.23 -0.59
N THR A 171 -12.41 12.64 -1.74
CA THR A 171 -12.57 13.37 -3.02
C THR A 171 -14.02 13.75 -3.35
N GLY A 172 -15.00 13.11 -2.69
CA GLY A 172 -16.42 13.25 -3.03
C GLY A 172 -16.86 12.45 -4.27
N ILE A 173 -15.95 11.68 -4.90
CA ILE A 173 -16.26 10.88 -6.08
C ILE A 173 -16.54 9.43 -5.67
N GLN A 174 -17.70 8.91 -6.03
CA GLN A 174 -18.07 7.53 -5.72
C GLN A 174 -17.38 6.53 -6.67
N LEU A 175 -16.08 6.27 -6.44
CA LEU A 175 -15.22 5.51 -7.35
C LEU A 175 -15.79 4.13 -7.72
N ALA A 176 -16.29 3.38 -6.74
CA ALA A 176 -16.87 2.06 -6.98
C ALA A 176 -18.11 2.13 -7.92
N LYS A 177 -18.96 3.14 -7.73
CA LYS A 177 -20.13 3.34 -8.60
C LYS A 177 -19.75 3.75 -10.02
N VAL A 178 -18.76 4.65 -10.14
CA VAL A 178 -18.22 5.07 -11.45
C VAL A 178 -17.63 3.87 -12.17
N ALA A 179 -16.80 3.10 -11.50
CA ALA A 179 -16.16 1.91 -12.08
C ALA A 179 -17.18 0.85 -12.50
N ALA A 180 -18.19 0.56 -11.68
CA ALA A 180 -19.26 -0.38 -12.04
C ALA A 180 -20.00 0.02 -13.33
N ARG A 181 -20.22 1.33 -13.52
CA ARG A 181 -20.81 1.87 -14.75
C ARG A 181 -19.87 1.74 -15.94
N CYS A 182 -18.55 1.94 -15.73
CA CYS A 182 -17.57 1.68 -16.78
C CYS A 182 -17.58 0.21 -17.20
N MET A 183 -17.64 -0.72 -16.25
CA MET A 183 -17.76 -2.15 -16.53
C MET A 183 -19.08 -2.51 -17.26
N ALA A 184 -20.12 -1.71 -17.06
CA ALA A 184 -21.39 -1.82 -17.80
C ALA A 184 -21.39 -1.08 -19.16
N GLY A 185 -20.23 -0.60 -19.62
CA GLY A 185 -20.06 0.00 -20.94
C GLY A 185 -20.16 1.53 -21.00
N GLN A 186 -20.34 2.23 -19.87
CA GLN A 186 -20.37 3.69 -19.86
C GLN A 186 -18.95 4.27 -19.81
N SER A 187 -18.70 5.33 -20.59
CA SER A 187 -17.43 6.04 -20.50
C SER A 187 -17.37 6.96 -19.26
N LEU A 188 -16.15 7.33 -18.85
CA LEU A 188 -15.94 8.32 -17.78
C LEU A 188 -16.56 9.66 -18.16
N ALA A 189 -16.42 10.07 -19.41
CA ALA A 189 -16.98 11.32 -19.92
C ALA A 189 -18.50 11.36 -19.82
N SER A 190 -19.19 10.26 -20.16
CA SER A 190 -20.67 10.18 -20.05
C SER A 190 -21.17 10.25 -18.61
N GLN A 191 -20.30 9.98 -17.63
CA GLN A 191 -20.58 10.08 -16.20
C GLN A 191 -20.16 11.43 -15.59
N GLY A 192 -19.65 12.37 -16.42
CA GLY A 192 -19.16 13.67 -15.95
C GLY A 192 -17.79 13.62 -15.26
N ILE A 193 -17.08 12.49 -15.33
CA ILE A 193 -15.76 12.31 -14.73
C ILE A 193 -14.70 12.70 -15.77
N THR A 194 -14.29 13.97 -15.75
CA THR A 194 -13.37 14.54 -16.76
C THR A 194 -12.08 15.08 -16.14
N LYS A 195 -12.05 15.30 -14.83
CA LYS A 195 -10.89 15.86 -14.11
C LYS A 195 -10.65 15.13 -12.80
N GLU A 196 -9.38 14.96 -12.48
CA GLU A 196 -8.96 14.54 -11.13
C GLU A 196 -9.40 15.57 -10.08
N VAL A 197 -9.69 15.11 -8.89
CA VAL A 197 -9.99 15.96 -7.74
C VAL A 197 -8.86 15.84 -6.73
N THR A 198 -8.14 16.93 -6.55
CA THR A 198 -7.22 17.10 -5.42
C THR A 198 -7.93 17.97 -4.38
N PRO A 199 -8.30 17.43 -3.21
CA PRO A 199 -8.95 18.21 -2.17
C PRO A 199 -8.06 19.35 -1.69
N PRO A 200 -8.61 20.52 -1.34
CA PRO A 200 -7.85 21.64 -0.77
C PRO A 200 -7.55 21.44 0.73
N TYR A 201 -7.65 20.24 1.22
CA TYR A 201 -7.43 19.80 2.59
C TYR A 201 -6.77 18.43 2.60
N PHE A 202 -6.16 18.08 3.72
CA PHE A 202 -5.64 16.76 3.95
C PHE A 202 -6.71 15.84 4.53
N SER A 203 -6.74 14.62 4.02
CA SER A 203 -7.46 13.51 4.63
C SER A 203 -6.44 12.46 5.04
N VAL A 204 -6.51 11.99 6.28
CA VAL A 204 -5.66 10.89 6.75
C VAL A 204 -6.55 9.72 7.13
N LYS A 205 -6.30 8.57 6.50
CA LYS A 205 -6.87 7.29 6.90
C LYS A 205 -6.02 6.73 8.06
N GLU A 206 -6.67 6.20 9.07
CA GLU A 206 -6.02 5.46 10.15
C GLU A 206 -6.69 4.09 10.31
N ALA A 207 -5.88 3.05 10.54
CA ALA A 207 -6.37 1.70 10.75
C ALA A 207 -6.92 1.51 12.18
N VAL A 208 -7.94 0.66 12.31
CA VAL A 208 -8.49 0.28 13.61
C VAL A 208 -8.14 -1.18 13.89
N PHE A 209 -7.44 -1.41 15.00
CA PHE A 209 -6.95 -2.71 15.40
C PHE A 209 -7.78 -3.32 16.55
N PRO A 210 -8.15 -4.61 16.45
CA PRO A 210 -8.94 -5.28 17.48
C PRO A 210 -8.10 -5.88 18.60
N PHE A 211 -6.85 -5.43 18.82
CA PHE A 211 -5.88 -6.05 19.73
C PHE A 211 -6.42 -6.21 21.15
N VAL A 212 -7.22 -5.24 21.62
CA VAL A 212 -7.84 -5.31 22.96
C VAL A 212 -8.76 -6.53 23.12
N LYS A 213 -9.33 -7.03 22.01
CA LYS A 213 -10.23 -8.21 22.01
C LYS A 213 -9.47 -9.55 21.99
N PHE A 214 -8.18 -9.52 21.67
CA PHE A 214 -7.36 -10.72 21.51
C PHE A 214 -6.07 -10.61 22.35
N PRO A 215 -6.16 -10.83 23.68
CA PRO A 215 -4.98 -10.77 24.55
C PRO A 215 -3.90 -11.76 24.11
N GLY A 216 -2.65 -11.32 24.11
CA GLY A 216 -1.48 -12.15 23.78
C GLY A 216 -1.17 -12.27 22.28
N VAL A 217 -1.94 -11.59 21.43
CA VAL A 217 -1.58 -11.50 20.00
C VAL A 217 -0.41 -10.55 19.82
N ASP A 218 0.46 -10.86 18.86
CA ASP A 218 1.52 -9.95 18.44
C ASP A 218 0.93 -8.67 17.82
N THR A 219 1.33 -7.52 18.33
CA THR A 219 0.87 -6.20 17.90
C THR A 219 1.81 -5.51 16.91
N ILE A 220 2.97 -6.11 16.63
CA ILE A 220 3.93 -5.56 15.66
C ILE A 220 3.32 -5.65 14.26
N LEU A 221 3.26 -4.51 13.57
CA LEU A 221 2.76 -4.45 12.21
C LEU A 221 3.78 -5.01 11.23
N GLY A 222 3.28 -5.63 10.17
CA GLY A 222 4.10 -6.29 9.16
C GLY A 222 3.30 -6.54 7.88
N PRO A 223 3.75 -7.45 7.02
CA PRO A 223 3.13 -7.69 5.72
C PRO A 223 1.75 -8.36 5.79
N GLU A 224 1.38 -8.98 6.92
CA GLU A 224 0.04 -9.53 7.14
C GLU A 224 -0.90 -8.50 7.75
N MET A 225 -2.11 -8.38 7.19
CA MET A 225 -3.11 -7.44 7.69
C MET A 225 -3.71 -7.88 9.02
N LYS A 226 -3.71 -6.96 10.00
CA LYS A 226 -4.26 -7.15 11.35
C LYS A 226 -5.46 -6.25 11.65
N SER A 227 -5.65 -5.18 10.89
CA SER A 227 -6.76 -4.23 11.07
C SER A 227 -8.11 -4.82 10.68
N THR A 228 -9.17 -4.32 11.31
CA THR A 228 -10.56 -4.72 11.06
C THR A 228 -11.46 -3.58 10.59
N GLY A 229 -10.94 -2.38 10.55
CA GLY A 229 -11.66 -1.18 10.14
C GLY A 229 -10.72 -0.01 9.91
N GLU A 230 -11.30 1.10 9.53
CA GLU A 230 -10.58 2.36 9.29
C GLU A 230 -11.41 3.56 9.71
N VAL A 231 -10.74 4.64 10.06
CA VAL A 231 -11.30 5.96 10.30
C VAL A 231 -10.61 6.99 9.43
N MET A 232 -11.20 8.18 9.30
CA MET A 232 -10.63 9.26 8.51
C MET A 232 -10.65 10.57 9.32
N GLY A 233 -9.47 11.19 9.45
CA GLY A 233 -9.31 12.57 9.91
C GLY A 233 -9.22 13.52 8.73
N VAL A 234 -9.81 14.71 8.84
CA VAL A 234 -9.76 15.77 7.83
C VAL A 234 -9.30 17.05 8.49
N GLY A 235 -8.34 17.73 7.85
CA GLY A 235 -7.76 18.97 8.36
C GLY A 235 -7.22 19.89 7.27
N LYS A 236 -7.07 21.17 7.59
CA LYS A 236 -6.41 22.13 6.69
C LYS A 236 -4.92 21.86 6.54
N THR A 237 -4.33 21.24 7.55
CA THR A 237 -2.94 20.79 7.55
C THR A 237 -2.88 19.28 7.73
N PHE A 238 -1.78 18.67 7.30
CA PHE A 238 -1.53 17.24 7.53
C PHE A 238 -1.60 16.89 9.02
N GLY A 239 -0.92 17.66 9.89
CA GLY A 239 -0.93 17.42 11.33
C GLY A 239 -2.32 17.44 11.95
N GLU A 240 -3.19 18.37 11.53
CA GLU A 240 -4.59 18.40 11.99
C GLU A 240 -5.37 17.15 11.56
N ALA A 241 -5.22 16.72 10.31
CA ALA A 241 -5.88 15.54 9.79
C ALA A 241 -5.38 14.27 10.49
N PHE A 242 -4.06 14.18 10.69
CA PHE A 242 -3.41 13.06 11.37
C PHE A 242 -3.86 12.93 12.82
N VAL A 243 -3.85 14.02 13.61
CA VAL A 243 -4.32 13.99 15.00
C VAL A 243 -5.79 13.54 15.08
N LYS A 244 -6.64 14.04 14.18
CA LYS A 244 -8.06 13.64 14.15
C LYS A 244 -8.24 12.16 13.80
N SER A 245 -7.43 11.61 12.90
CA SER A 245 -7.48 10.19 12.55
C SER A 245 -7.03 9.32 13.73
N GLN A 246 -5.95 9.69 14.41
CA GLN A 246 -5.49 9.00 15.63
C GLN A 246 -6.56 8.97 16.72
N MET A 247 -7.17 10.11 16.99
CA MET A 247 -8.28 10.19 17.97
C MET A 247 -9.48 9.34 17.54
N GLY A 248 -9.81 9.35 16.24
CA GLY A 248 -10.87 8.53 15.66
C GLY A 248 -10.61 7.03 15.80
N ALA A 249 -9.35 6.61 15.72
CA ALA A 249 -8.92 5.22 15.95
C ALA A 249 -8.87 4.82 17.43
N GLY A 250 -9.12 5.77 18.35
CA GLY A 250 -9.12 5.52 19.78
C GLY A 250 -7.77 5.76 20.46
N THR A 251 -6.78 6.30 19.74
CA THR A 251 -5.48 6.66 20.31
C THR A 251 -5.64 7.88 21.23
N ARG A 252 -5.21 7.73 22.47
CA ARG A 252 -5.16 8.86 23.40
C ARG A 252 -3.86 9.62 23.22
N LEU A 253 -3.95 10.82 22.68
CA LEU A 253 -2.81 11.70 22.54
C LEU A 253 -2.58 12.50 23.84
N PRO A 254 -1.31 12.77 24.22
CA PRO A 254 -1.00 13.63 25.35
C PRO A 254 -1.60 15.02 25.15
N ARG A 255 -2.18 15.60 26.23
CA ARG A 255 -2.65 16.97 26.27
C ARG A 255 -1.61 17.85 26.96
N PRO A 256 -1.64 19.18 26.71
CA PRO A 256 -0.72 20.10 27.40
C PRO A 256 -0.77 19.97 28.93
N ASP A 257 -1.96 19.65 29.49
CA ASP A 257 -2.20 19.53 30.92
C ASP A 257 -1.94 18.11 31.46
N ASP A 258 -1.68 17.14 30.59
CA ASP A 258 -1.27 15.80 31.04
C ASP A 258 0.10 15.92 31.70
N ALA A 259 0.19 15.58 33.00
CA ALA A 259 1.46 15.56 33.70
C ALA A 259 2.39 14.58 32.99
N VAL A 260 3.42 15.10 32.32
CA VAL A 260 4.51 14.31 31.78
C VAL A 260 5.30 13.82 32.98
N ASN A 261 5.06 12.58 33.41
CA ASN A 261 5.94 11.93 34.36
C ASN A 261 7.32 11.85 33.71
N LYS A 262 8.24 12.66 34.21
CA LYS A 262 9.64 12.62 33.80
C LYS A 262 10.16 11.21 34.07
N VAL A 263 10.60 10.57 33.00
CA VAL A 263 11.42 9.35 33.09
C VAL A 263 12.79 9.76 33.58
#